data_f95e1e768ae119950a5a834d1d92100f
#
_entry.id   f95e1e768ae119950a5a834d1d92100f
#
_cell.length_a   1.000
_cell.length_b   1.000
_cell.length_c   1.000
_cell.angle_alpha   90.00
_cell.angle_beta   90.00
_cell.angle_gamma   90.00
#
_symmetry.space_group_name_H-M   'P 1'
#
loop_
_entity.id
_entity.type
_entity.pdbx_description
1 polymer ?
#
loop_
_entity_poly.entity_id
_entity_poly.type
_entity_poly.pdbx_seq_one_letter_code
_entity_poly.pdbx_strand_id
1 'polypeptide(L)'
;MGLFSASKSSDTRSFESLLIEGESIEAVYKLRIDQICFTDRRVIFFDNKLFSRKKARVFVPYKSIESFAIEEAGLFDLDAELLLMTKNQTFQLEFSKNTDMTEIQAILTKNIV
;
A
#
# COMPACT_ATOMS: atom_id res chain seq x y z
N MET A 1 -21.02 -8.79 7.55
CA MET A 1 -20.10 -8.84 7.46
C MET A 1 -19.41 -7.94 8.00
N GLY A 2 -19.35 -7.13 7.75
CA GLY A 2 -18.66 -6.18 8.36
C GLY A 2 -17.40 -6.57 8.93
N LEU A 3 -16.95 -7.67 8.55
CA LEU A 3 -15.73 -8.03 9.08
C LEU A 3 -14.68 -7.36 8.29
N PHE A 4 -14.13 -6.34 8.86
CA PHE A 4 -12.99 -5.71 8.28
C PHE A 4 -11.77 -6.40 8.78
N SER A 5 -10.77 -6.52 7.95
CA SER A 5 -9.44 -6.74 8.42
C SER A 5 -9.12 -5.63 9.41
N ALA A 6 -8.50 -5.95 10.53
CA ALA A 6 -8.16 -4.94 11.52
C ALA A 6 -7.26 -3.85 10.94
N SER A 7 -6.58 -4.14 9.83
CA SER A 7 -5.67 -3.18 9.21
C SER A 7 -6.34 -2.31 8.17
N LYS A 8 -7.53 -2.68 7.69
CA LYS A 8 -8.19 -1.88 6.69
C LYS A 8 -8.83 -0.67 7.33
N SER A 9 -8.58 0.50 6.78
CA SER A 9 -9.03 1.75 7.35
C SER A 9 -10.17 2.33 6.55
N SER A 10 -11.15 2.91 7.25
CA SER A 10 -12.19 3.67 6.60
C SER A 10 -11.86 5.16 6.55
N ASP A 11 -10.76 5.57 7.17
CA ASP A 11 -10.38 6.97 7.21
C ASP A 11 -9.53 7.29 5.99
N THR A 12 -10.15 7.95 5.02
CA THR A 12 -9.50 8.29 3.77
C THR A 12 -9.14 9.77 3.68
N ARG A 13 -9.44 10.53 4.73
CA ARG A 13 -9.35 12.00 4.65
C ARG A 13 -7.96 12.53 4.33
N SER A 14 -6.94 11.88 4.87
CA SER A 14 -5.59 12.35 4.64
C SER A 14 -5.13 12.16 3.20
N PHE A 15 -5.83 11.33 2.44
CA PHE A 15 -5.48 11.08 1.06
C PHE A 15 -6.38 11.81 0.08
N GLU A 16 -7.59 12.19 0.50
CA GLU A 16 -8.57 12.77 -0.42
C GLU A 16 -8.08 14.07 -1.02
N SER A 17 -7.37 14.87 -0.26
CA SER A 17 -6.87 16.15 -0.75
C SER A 17 -5.75 16.00 -1.79
N LEU A 18 -5.22 14.80 -1.93
CA LEU A 18 -4.13 14.53 -2.87
C LEU A 18 -4.62 14.08 -4.23
N LEU A 19 -5.88 13.70 -4.33
CA LEU A 19 -6.42 13.10 -5.54
C LEU A 19 -6.60 14.16 -6.63
N ILE A 20 -6.42 13.71 -7.87
CA ILE A 20 -6.74 14.55 -9.02
C ILE A 20 -8.16 14.25 -9.47
N GLU A 21 -8.68 15.12 -10.33
CA GLU A 21 -10.02 14.94 -10.85
C GLU A 21 -10.13 13.57 -11.54
N GLY A 22 -11.18 12.84 -11.22
CA GLY A 22 -11.41 11.53 -11.83
C GLY A 22 -10.70 10.39 -11.11
N GLU A 23 -9.87 10.68 -10.13
CA GLU A 23 -9.19 9.64 -9.35
C GLU A 23 -10.02 9.28 -8.13
N SER A 24 -10.11 8.00 -7.81
CA SER A 24 -10.86 7.56 -6.64
C SER A 24 -10.06 6.57 -5.82
N ILE A 25 -10.30 6.59 -4.52
CA ILE A 25 -9.64 5.69 -3.58
C ILE A 25 -10.34 4.34 -3.62
N GLU A 26 -9.56 3.29 -3.78
CA GLU A 26 -10.10 1.93 -3.75
C GLU A 26 -9.97 1.31 -2.38
N ALA A 27 -8.88 1.56 -1.66
CA ALA A 27 -8.72 1.04 -0.32
C ALA A 27 -7.60 1.77 0.41
N VAL A 28 -7.71 1.82 1.73
CA VAL A 28 -6.66 2.33 2.60
C VAL A 28 -6.39 1.27 3.64
N TYR A 29 -5.12 0.98 3.88
CA TYR A 29 -4.71 0.00 4.88
C TYR A 29 -3.73 0.62 5.84
N LYS A 30 -3.71 0.08 7.05
CA LYS A 30 -2.70 0.45 8.02
C LYS A 30 -1.44 -0.35 7.75
N LEU A 31 -0.33 0.36 7.69
CA LEU A 31 0.97 -0.28 7.70
C LEU A 31 1.43 -0.37 9.14
N ARG A 32 2.55 -1.02 9.36
CA ARG A 32 3.15 -1.04 10.66
C ARG A 32 3.40 0.39 11.15
N ILE A 33 3.80 1.26 10.24
CA ILE A 33 3.94 2.69 10.50
C ILE A 33 3.17 3.41 9.42
N ASP A 34 2.20 4.24 9.82
CA ASP A 34 1.39 5.02 8.89
C ASP A 34 0.41 4.19 8.07
N GLN A 35 0.05 4.66 6.90
CA GLN A 35 -0.99 4.06 6.07
C GLN A 35 -0.56 4.03 4.62
N ILE A 36 -1.19 3.15 3.87
CA ILE A 36 -1.02 3.07 2.43
C ILE A 36 -2.39 3.21 1.78
N CYS A 37 -2.44 3.98 0.70
CA CYS A 37 -3.66 4.21 -0.05
C CYS A 37 -3.50 3.67 -1.46
N PHE A 38 -4.49 2.88 -1.88
CA PHE A 38 -4.57 2.40 -3.25
C PHE A 38 -5.68 3.17 -3.94
N THR A 39 -5.33 3.94 -4.97
CA THR A 39 -6.34 4.58 -5.80
C THR A 39 -6.50 3.75 -7.07
N ASP A 40 -7.32 4.25 -7.99
CA ASP A 40 -7.43 3.59 -9.30
C ASP A 40 -6.29 3.97 -10.24
N ARG A 41 -5.34 4.79 -9.78
CA ARG A 41 -4.22 5.23 -10.62
C ARG A 41 -2.85 4.99 -10.01
N ARG A 42 -2.74 4.97 -8.69
CA ARG A 42 -1.44 4.94 -8.04
C ARG A 42 -1.54 4.44 -6.61
N VAL A 43 -0.38 4.19 -6.04
CA VAL A 43 -0.24 3.83 -4.64
C VAL A 43 0.43 5.01 -3.94
N ILE A 44 -0.07 5.37 -2.77
CA ILE A 44 0.43 6.51 -2.00
C ILE A 44 0.74 6.05 -0.59
N PHE A 45 1.95 6.35 -0.12
CA PHE A 45 2.35 5.97 1.24
C PHE A 45 3.47 6.88 1.71
N PHE A 46 3.79 6.79 3.02
CA PHE A 46 4.95 7.46 3.57
C PHE A 46 6.09 6.47 3.68
N ASP A 47 7.28 6.94 3.34
CA ASP A 47 8.48 6.13 3.48
C ASP A 47 9.46 6.86 4.40
N ASN A 48 9.64 6.30 5.59
CA ASN A 48 10.54 6.89 6.58
C ASN A 48 11.99 6.49 6.34
N LYS A 49 12.23 5.52 5.47
CA LYS A 49 13.57 5.02 5.23
C LYS A 49 14.27 5.71 4.09
N LEU A 50 13.53 6.43 3.27
CA LEU A 50 14.11 7.08 2.11
C LEU A 50 15.05 8.20 2.51
N PHE A 51 14.72 8.92 3.59
CA PHE A 51 15.55 9.98 4.12
C PHE A 51 15.70 9.80 5.62
N SER A 52 16.89 10.05 6.14
CA SER A 52 17.19 9.75 7.54
C SER A 52 16.42 10.61 8.53
N ARG A 53 15.99 11.80 8.16
CA ARG A 53 15.35 12.72 9.07
C ARG A 53 13.97 13.17 8.64
N LYS A 54 13.57 12.84 7.45
CA LYS A 54 12.32 13.32 6.90
C LYS A 54 11.46 12.15 6.48
N LYS A 55 10.17 12.38 6.58
CA LYS A 55 9.18 11.48 6.09
C LYS A 55 8.88 11.84 4.65
N ALA A 56 9.06 10.92 3.76
CA ALA A 56 8.77 11.17 2.35
C ALA A 56 7.41 10.60 2.01
N ARG A 57 6.57 11.40 1.36
CA ARG A 57 5.33 10.89 0.80
C ARG A 57 5.65 10.39 -0.61
N VAL A 58 5.36 9.14 -0.86
CA VAL A 58 5.73 8.48 -2.09
C VAL A 58 4.48 8.20 -2.91
N PHE A 59 4.54 8.51 -4.19
CA PHE A 59 3.45 8.31 -5.14
C PHE A 59 3.96 7.41 -6.24
N VAL A 60 3.38 6.23 -6.38
CA VAL A 60 3.85 5.26 -7.36
C VAL A 60 2.71 4.94 -8.32
N PRO A 61 2.72 5.49 -9.53
CA PRO A 61 1.70 5.13 -10.52
C PRO A 61 1.78 3.64 -10.82
N TYR A 62 0.64 3.01 -11.03
CA TYR A 62 0.65 1.58 -11.32
C TYR A 62 1.48 1.24 -12.56
N LYS A 63 1.46 2.12 -13.54
CA LYS A 63 2.23 1.86 -14.76
C LYS A 63 3.74 1.91 -14.56
N SER A 64 4.20 2.40 -13.41
CA SER A 64 5.63 2.37 -13.06
C SER A 64 6.03 1.07 -12.39
N ILE A 65 5.08 0.27 -11.97
CA ILE A 65 5.36 -0.97 -11.23
C ILE A 65 5.55 -2.08 -12.23
N GLU A 66 6.75 -2.65 -12.25
CA GLU A 66 7.07 -3.74 -13.15
C GLU A 66 6.63 -5.07 -12.60
N SER A 67 6.74 -5.23 -11.29
CA SER A 67 6.30 -6.44 -10.62
C SER A 67 6.10 -6.14 -9.15
N PHE A 68 5.45 -7.06 -8.46
CA PHE A 68 5.31 -6.95 -7.02
C PHE A 68 5.39 -8.33 -6.42
N ALA A 69 5.74 -8.39 -5.14
CA ALA A 69 5.81 -9.64 -4.41
C ALA A 69 5.13 -9.45 -3.07
N ILE A 70 4.47 -10.49 -2.62
CA ILE A 70 3.85 -10.51 -1.31
C ILE A 70 4.54 -11.60 -0.50
N GLU A 71 5.17 -11.20 0.61
CA GLU A 71 5.74 -12.15 1.55
C GLU A 71 4.71 -12.37 2.63
N GLU A 72 4.25 -13.60 2.73
CA GLU A 72 3.22 -13.92 3.69
C GLU A 72 3.82 -14.09 5.07
N ALA A 73 2.98 -13.89 6.08
CA ALA A 73 3.42 -14.01 7.45
C ALA A 73 3.96 -15.41 7.71
N GLY A 74 5.14 -15.47 8.31
CA GLY A 74 5.76 -16.74 8.63
C GLY A 74 5.30 -17.25 9.98
N LEU A 75 5.91 -18.34 10.41
CA LEU A 75 5.55 -18.99 11.66
C LEU A 75 5.77 -18.09 12.86
N PHE A 76 6.87 -17.36 12.84
CA PHE A 76 7.23 -16.49 13.95
C PHE A 76 7.05 -15.03 13.63
N ASP A 77 6.89 -14.69 12.36
CA ASP A 77 6.68 -13.33 11.93
C ASP A 77 5.24 -13.22 11.47
N LEU A 78 4.47 -12.42 12.19
CA LEU A 78 3.05 -12.30 11.93
C LEU A 78 2.71 -11.17 10.96
N ASP A 79 3.71 -10.42 10.51
CA ASP A 79 3.49 -9.34 9.58
C ASP A 79 3.69 -9.85 8.15
N ALA A 80 2.90 -9.30 7.24
CA ALA A 80 3.07 -9.58 5.83
C ALA A 80 3.74 -8.37 5.18
N GLU A 81 4.45 -8.60 4.10
CA GLU A 81 5.15 -7.53 3.40
C GLU A 81 4.78 -7.49 1.95
N LEU A 82 4.70 -6.28 1.44
CA LEU A 82 4.51 -6.04 0.02
C LEU A 82 5.77 -5.38 -0.52
N LEU A 83 6.28 -5.94 -1.61
CA LEU A 83 7.41 -5.35 -2.31
C LEU A 83 6.90 -4.84 -3.65
N LEU A 84 7.05 -3.55 -3.88
CA LEU A 84 6.71 -2.94 -5.17
C LEU A 84 8.00 -2.66 -5.90
N MET A 85 8.15 -3.28 -7.06
CA MET A 85 9.39 -3.17 -7.82
C MET A 85 9.17 -2.30 -9.04
N THR A 86 9.89 -1.20 -9.08
CA THR A 86 9.91 -0.32 -10.22
C THR A 86 11.24 -0.47 -10.91
N LYS A 87 11.43 0.28 -11.98
CA LYS A 87 12.66 0.17 -12.77
C LYS A 87 13.90 0.45 -11.95
N ASN A 88 13.83 1.39 -11.03
CA ASN A 88 15.01 1.87 -10.34
C ASN A 88 15.07 1.53 -8.87
N GLN A 89 13.99 1.02 -8.30
CA GLN A 89 14.01 0.75 -6.86
C GLN A 89 12.88 -0.19 -6.45
N THR A 90 13.03 -0.72 -5.26
CA THR A 90 12.02 -1.57 -4.64
C THR A 90 11.56 -0.91 -3.36
N PHE A 91 10.24 -0.80 -3.20
CA PHE A 91 9.64 -0.31 -1.96
C PHE A 91 9.16 -1.49 -1.15
N GLN A 92 9.51 -1.49 0.12
CA GLN A 92 9.14 -2.57 1.04
C GLN A 92 8.16 -2.00 2.06
N LEU A 93 6.99 -2.61 2.14
CA LEU A 93 5.90 -2.11 2.97
C LEU A 93 5.43 -3.21 3.89
N GLU A 94 5.49 -2.96 5.19
CA GLU A 94 5.06 -3.92 6.20
C GLU A 94 3.64 -3.62 6.62
N PHE A 95 2.78 -4.62 6.49
CA PHE A 95 1.38 -4.48 6.88
C PHE A 95 1.17 -5.00 8.28
N SER A 96 0.20 -4.42 8.97
CA SER A 96 -0.13 -4.88 10.29
C SER A 96 -0.79 -6.25 10.21
N LYS A 97 -0.84 -6.92 11.37
CA LYS A 97 -1.46 -8.24 11.47
C LYS A 97 -2.87 -8.22 10.90
N ASN A 98 -3.26 -9.35 10.38
CA ASN A 98 -4.64 -9.58 9.89
C ASN A 98 -4.99 -8.78 8.66
N THR A 99 -4.00 -8.27 7.93
CA THR A 99 -4.27 -7.62 6.65
C THR A 99 -4.63 -8.69 5.62
N ASP A 100 -5.68 -8.44 4.86
CA ASP A 100 -6.06 -9.34 3.79
C ASP A 100 -5.20 -9.09 2.57
N MET A 101 -4.11 -9.82 2.47
CA MET A 101 -3.17 -9.64 1.36
C MET A 101 -3.73 -10.12 0.03
N THR A 102 -4.76 -10.97 0.07
CA THR A 102 -5.42 -11.40 -1.16
C THR A 102 -6.16 -10.22 -1.80
N GLU A 103 -6.78 -9.39 -0.99
CA GLU A 103 -7.43 -8.18 -1.51
C GLU A 103 -6.42 -7.23 -2.12
N ILE A 104 -5.28 -7.07 -1.46
CA ILE A 104 -4.21 -6.20 -1.97
C ILE A 104 -3.68 -6.73 -3.30
N GLN A 105 -3.48 -8.05 -3.38
CA GLN A 105 -3.04 -8.68 -4.63
C GLN A 105 -4.04 -8.39 -5.75
N ALA A 106 -5.33 -8.49 -5.44
CA ALA A 106 -6.35 -8.25 -6.46
C ALA A 106 -6.36 -6.80 -6.94
N ILE A 107 -6.20 -5.86 -6.02
CA ILE A 107 -6.15 -4.44 -6.38
C ILE A 107 -4.97 -4.17 -7.29
N LEU A 108 -3.80 -4.69 -6.93
CA LEU A 108 -2.59 -4.46 -7.72
C LEU A 108 -2.69 -5.12 -9.09
N THR A 109 -3.16 -6.34 -9.13
CA THR A 109 -3.30 -7.04 -10.41
C THR A 109 -4.26 -6.31 -11.33
N LYS A 110 -5.40 -5.89 -10.79
CA LYS A 110 -6.40 -5.19 -11.60
C LYS A 110 -5.82 -3.92 -12.23
N ASN A 111 -5.01 -3.19 -11.47
CA ASN A 111 -4.54 -1.89 -11.91
C ASN A 111 -3.21 -1.92 -12.67
N ILE A 112 -2.42 -2.96 -12.47
CA ILE A 112 -1.13 -3.08 -13.15
C ILE A 112 -1.27 -3.82 -14.47
N VAL A 113 -2.09 -4.87 -14.48
CA VAL A 113 -2.19 -5.76 -15.65
C VAL A 113 -3.23 -5.32 -16.68
#